data_05b41c9a6d334337f7500c80a45ff149
#
_entry.id   05b41c9a6d334337f7500c80a45ff149
#
_cell.length_a   1.000
_cell.length_b   1.000
_cell.length_c   1.000
_cell.angle_alpha   90.00
_cell.angle_beta   90.00
_cell.angle_gamma   90.00
#
_symmetry.space_group_name_H-M   'P 1'
#
loop_
_entity.id
_entity.type
_entity.pdbx_description
1 polymer ?
#
loop_
_entity_poly.entity_id
_entity_poly.type
_entity_poly.pdbx_seq_one_letter_code
_entity_poly.pdbx_strand_id
1 'polypeptide(L)' 'MTLTIKIKMDNAAFHEGLEDHEASCMEVGTILKNTFTDPDAPLYVGDTGRLTDTNGNTCGEWKVTR' A
#
# COMPACT_ATOMS: atom_id res chain seq x y z
N MET A 1 -4.16 10.01 -17.03
CA MET A 1 -3.44 8.92 -16.34
C MET A 1 -3.81 8.92 -14.88
N THR A 2 -4.10 7.76 -14.31
CA THR A 2 -4.55 7.64 -12.91
C THR A 2 -3.82 6.51 -12.21
N LEU A 3 -3.29 6.77 -11.02
CA LEU A 3 -2.76 5.75 -10.12
C LEU A 3 -3.85 5.41 -9.12
N THR A 4 -4.23 4.14 -9.07
CA THR A 4 -5.21 3.63 -8.12
C THR A 4 -4.51 2.70 -7.14
N ILE A 5 -4.74 2.91 -5.86
CA ILE A 5 -4.16 2.11 -4.77
C ILE A 5 -5.30 1.57 -3.93
N LYS A 6 -5.29 0.25 -3.70
CA LYS A 6 -6.24 -0.40 -2.79
C LYS A 6 -5.45 -1.13 -1.71
N ILE A 7 -5.77 -0.86 -0.46
CA ILE A 7 -5.16 -1.51 0.69
C ILE A 7 -6.26 -2.05 1.58
N LYS A 8 -6.20 -3.35 1.88
CA LYS A 8 -7.07 -3.97 2.88
C LYS A 8 -6.39 -3.85 4.23
N MET A 9 -7.04 -3.15 5.14
CA MET A 9 -6.48 -2.85 6.46
C MET A 9 -7.04 -3.78 7.52
N ASP A 10 -7.06 -5.08 7.23
CA ASP A 10 -7.62 -6.11 8.11
C ASP A 10 -6.56 -6.91 8.86
N ASN A 11 -5.31 -6.84 8.44
CA ASN A 11 -4.22 -7.58 9.07
C ASN A 11 -3.81 -6.97 10.42
N ALA A 12 -3.21 -7.79 11.27
CA ALA A 12 -2.76 -7.38 12.60
C ALA A 12 -1.82 -6.17 12.57
N ALA A 13 -1.03 -6.02 11.51
CA ALA A 13 -0.12 -4.88 11.37
C ALA A 13 -0.83 -3.53 11.39
N PHE A 14 -2.11 -3.47 10.98
CA PHE A 14 -2.90 -2.24 10.97
C PHE A 14 -3.62 -1.97 12.28
N HIS A 15 -3.74 -2.97 13.14
CA HIS A 15 -4.59 -2.90 14.33
C HIS A 15 -3.85 -3.01 15.66
N GLU A 16 -2.54 -3.16 15.63
CA GLU A 16 -1.76 -3.30 16.85
C GLU A 16 -1.95 -2.09 17.78
N GLY A 17 -2.51 -2.36 18.97
CA GLY A 17 -2.80 -1.30 19.94
C GLY A 17 -4.01 -0.44 19.61
N LEU A 18 -4.79 -0.81 18.59
CA LEU A 18 -5.96 -0.06 18.13
C LEU A 18 -7.22 -0.90 18.23
N GLU A 19 -8.37 -0.24 18.15
CA GLU A 19 -9.67 -0.92 18.13
C GLU A 19 -10.01 -1.41 16.72
N ASP A 20 -10.98 -2.33 16.60
CA ASP A 20 -11.32 -2.99 15.34
C ASP A 20 -11.71 -2.04 14.22
N HIS A 21 -12.24 -0.85 14.55
CA HIS A 21 -12.66 0.12 13.53
C HIS A 21 -11.58 1.16 13.22
N GLU A 22 -10.39 0.99 13.81
CA GLU A 22 -9.27 1.90 13.59
C GLU A 22 -8.16 1.18 12.85
N ALA A 23 -7.45 1.90 11.98
CA ALA A 23 -6.30 1.36 11.27
C ALA A 23 -5.12 2.32 11.37
N SER A 24 -3.91 1.77 11.39
CA SER A 24 -2.69 2.55 11.55
C SER A 24 -2.38 3.36 10.29
N CYS A 25 -2.43 4.67 10.43
CA CYS A 25 -1.99 5.59 9.37
C CYS A 25 -0.49 5.43 9.10
N MET A 26 0.28 5.19 10.15
CA MET A 26 1.73 4.97 10.02
C MET A 26 2.03 3.73 9.19
N GLU A 27 1.26 2.65 9.38
CA GLU A 27 1.43 1.43 8.60
C GLU A 27 1.18 1.70 7.11
N VAL A 28 0.10 2.41 6.79
CA VAL A 28 -0.20 2.81 5.41
C VAL A 28 0.94 3.62 4.81
N GLY A 29 1.44 4.61 5.55
CA GLY A 29 2.56 5.44 5.09
C GLY A 29 3.82 4.62 4.83
N THR A 30 4.13 3.67 5.70
CA THR A 30 5.30 2.80 5.56
C THR A 30 5.17 1.92 4.31
N ILE A 31 4.00 1.35 4.08
CA ILE A 31 3.72 0.52 2.89
C ILE A 31 3.96 1.33 1.62
N LEU A 32 3.41 2.52 1.53
CA LEU A 32 3.54 3.37 0.35
C LEU A 32 4.98 3.81 0.12
N LYS A 33 5.68 4.16 1.20
CA LYS A 33 7.10 4.56 1.14
C LYS A 33 7.98 3.41 0.64
N ASN A 34 7.70 2.18 1.09
CA ASN A 34 8.49 1.03 0.69
C ASN A 34 8.17 0.54 -0.72
N THR A 35 7.00 0.89 -1.24
CA THR A 35 6.55 0.48 -2.57
C THR A 35 7.07 1.41 -3.66
N PHE A 36 7.00 2.72 -3.43
CA PHE A 36 7.43 3.73 -4.40
C PHE A 36 8.74 4.36 -3.94
N THR A 37 9.83 3.62 -4.13
CA THR A 37 11.13 3.94 -3.53
C THR A 37 12.08 4.70 -4.44
N ASP A 38 11.90 4.61 -5.75
CA ASP A 38 12.79 5.26 -6.72
C ASP A 38 12.12 6.51 -7.32
N PRO A 39 12.54 7.71 -6.90
CA PRO A 39 11.91 8.94 -7.38
C PRO A 39 12.14 9.20 -8.87
N ASP A 40 13.12 8.54 -9.47
CA ASP A 40 13.46 8.75 -10.88
C ASP A 40 12.79 7.73 -11.80
N ALA A 41 12.20 6.67 -11.25
CA ALA A 41 11.54 5.65 -12.06
C ALA A 41 10.17 6.14 -12.54
N PRO A 42 9.90 6.10 -13.85
CA PRO A 42 8.59 6.51 -14.36
C PRO A 42 7.55 5.42 -14.14
N LEU A 43 6.29 5.85 -14.11
CA LEU A 43 5.13 4.96 -14.11
C LEU A 43 4.45 5.05 -15.49
N TYR A 44 4.05 3.91 -16.01
CA TYR A 44 3.40 3.82 -17.31
C TYR A 44 1.99 3.26 -17.20
N VAL A 45 1.12 3.65 -18.11
CA VAL A 45 -0.21 3.03 -18.24
C VAL A 45 -0.03 1.52 -18.39
N GLY A 46 -0.72 0.75 -17.58
CA GLY A 46 -0.61 -0.71 -17.55
C GLY A 46 0.29 -1.24 -16.44
N ASP A 47 1.07 -0.39 -15.79
CA ASP A 47 1.89 -0.83 -14.66
C ASP A 47 1.01 -1.22 -13.48
N THR A 48 1.44 -2.25 -12.75
CA THR A 48 0.73 -2.77 -11.59
C THR A 48 1.73 -3.38 -10.62
N GLY A 49 1.36 -3.45 -9.35
CA GLY A 49 2.20 -4.06 -8.34
C GLY A 49 1.42 -4.43 -7.08
N ARG A 50 2.08 -5.14 -6.18
CA ARG A 50 1.52 -5.56 -4.90
C ARG A 50 1.98 -4.64 -3.80
N LEU A 51 1.14 -4.52 -2.78
CA LEU A 51 1.45 -3.80 -1.55
C LEU A 51 1.60 -4.82 -0.43
N THR A 52 2.70 -4.72 0.32
CA THR A 52 3.04 -5.66 1.38
C THR A 52 3.16 -4.91 2.70
N ASP A 53 2.55 -5.45 3.75
CA ASP A 53 2.63 -4.85 5.08
C ASP A 53 3.97 -5.17 5.76
N THR A 54 4.19 -4.62 6.95
CA THR A 54 5.45 -4.81 7.70
C THR A 54 5.65 -6.24 8.16
N ASN A 55 4.60 -7.05 8.21
CA ASN A 55 4.68 -8.47 8.56
C ASN A 55 4.93 -9.36 7.34
N GLY A 56 5.08 -8.78 6.15
CA GLY A 56 5.36 -9.52 4.93
C GLY A 56 4.14 -10.09 4.22
N ASN A 57 2.93 -9.72 4.65
CA ASN A 57 1.70 -10.18 4.02
C ASN A 57 1.27 -9.23 2.91
N THR A 58 0.78 -9.78 1.79
CA THR A 58 0.20 -8.97 0.73
C THR A 58 -1.11 -8.38 1.24
N CYS A 59 -1.21 -7.06 1.26
CA CYS A 59 -2.38 -6.36 1.77
C CYS A 59 -3.10 -5.53 0.71
N GLY A 60 -2.59 -5.48 -0.51
CA GLY A 60 -3.24 -4.69 -1.54
C GLY A 60 -2.51 -4.71 -2.87
N GLU A 61 -2.94 -3.80 -3.73
CA GLU A 61 -2.37 -3.68 -5.07
C GLU A 61 -2.49 -2.23 -5.55
N TRP A 62 -1.68 -1.89 -6.54
CA TRP A 62 -1.77 -0.61 -7.23
C TRP A 62 -1.76 -0.84 -8.74
N LYS A 63 -2.31 0.11 -9.47
CA LYS A 63 -2.31 0.07 -10.93
C LYS A 63 -2.35 1.48 -11.51
N VAL A 64 -1.79 1.61 -12.71
CA VAL A 64 -1.84 2.84 -13.49
C VAL A 64 -2.74 2.62 -14.69
N THR A 65 -3.75 3.47 -14.83
CA THR A 65 -4.69 3.44 -15.95
C THR A 65 -4.67 4.78 -16.68
N ARG A 66 -5.28 4.78 -17.85
CA ARG A 66 -5.37 6.00 -18.66
C ARG A 66 -6.31 7.05 -18.04
#